data_723f4455363e791fabaefe7636ce7387
#
_entry.id   723f4455363e791fabaefe7636ce7387
#
_cell.length_a   1.000
_cell.length_b   1.000
_cell.length_c   1.000
_cell.angle_alpha   90.00
_cell.angle_beta   90.00
_cell.angle_gamma   90.00
#
_symmetry.space_group_name_H-M   'P 1'
#
loop_
_entity.id
_entity.type
_entity.pdbx_description
1 polymer ?
#
loop_
_entity_poly.entity_id
_entity_poly.type
_entity_poly.pdbx_seq_one_letter_code
_entity_poly.pdbx_strand_id
1 'polypeptide(L)'
;MPTRRVVPRLAQVGLALALLTSCKTTLHSIGCGENGYTLKDGATLAPLRAPGFYPNAFRDVLGKSDADITAKIAATFNQLFHGDPSSQAIYFTTGTDQAYILDVLHDDVRTEGIGIGMLIAVELGKRDELDRLWRYAKASQYASGPSQGYFPSFCNKGTTVFECDDPFGLQQIATALLLARGRWMSAPGSIDYGREASKLLDIIRYKQEYNCGIVDDVTGTFDPSSKLVYDMPSIDSANTSRPAIAMPAYYELWRQATGDAFWSEAASASRNYWMVSANATTGLLPTRATFGGTPVPGSDTFITESYRAFFNIVLDHLWIGSQPWAVDESNRVLQFFAGQGIDTYAGGYSLDGSTVVDATHQDSLVAANGALALIATIDQRVSFIDAMWNLAPYTGKSRYYSGLMIMLAQLILSGQMVVY
;
A
#
# COMPACT_ATOMS: atom_id res chain seq x y z
N MET A 1 -41.16 -49.11 19.48
CA MET A 1 -40.02 -48.32 19.98
C MET A 1 -38.77 -49.15 19.79
N PRO A 2 -37.87 -48.85 18.87
CA PRO A 2 -36.55 -49.46 18.83
C PRO A 2 -35.48 -48.43 19.23
N THR A 3 -34.64 -48.86 20.13
CA THR A 3 -33.50 -48.19 20.72
C THR A 3 -32.38 -47.96 19.68
N ARG A 4 -31.98 -46.69 19.47
CA ARG A 4 -30.78 -46.34 18.68
C ARG A 4 -29.53 -46.59 19.53
N ARG A 5 -28.65 -47.45 19.06
CA ARG A 5 -27.27 -47.62 19.56
C ARG A 5 -26.42 -46.46 19.08
N VAL A 6 -25.80 -45.73 20.02
CA VAL A 6 -24.76 -44.75 19.79
C VAL A 6 -23.42 -45.50 19.62
N VAL A 7 -22.77 -45.31 18.48
CA VAL A 7 -21.41 -45.82 18.24
C VAL A 7 -20.43 -44.67 18.54
N PRO A 8 -19.39 -44.84 19.35
CA PRO A 8 -18.45 -43.74 19.64
C PRO A 8 -17.46 -43.57 18.48
N ARG A 9 -17.39 -42.34 17.98
CA ARG A 9 -16.31 -41.89 17.09
C ARG A 9 -15.07 -41.54 17.94
N LEU A 10 -14.16 -42.47 18.07
CA LEU A 10 -12.85 -42.27 18.73
C LEU A 10 -11.78 -43.12 18.02
N ALA A 11 -11.44 -42.77 16.77
CA ALA A 11 -10.30 -43.41 16.11
C ALA A 11 -9.68 -42.60 14.94
N GLN A 12 -9.99 -41.29 14.74
CA GLN A 12 -9.41 -40.54 13.63
C GLN A 12 -8.53 -39.34 14.01
N VAL A 13 -8.45 -38.99 15.30
CA VAL A 13 -7.65 -37.85 15.73
C VAL A 13 -6.16 -38.19 15.92
N GLY A 14 -5.81 -39.42 16.14
CA GLY A 14 -4.44 -39.86 16.39
C GLY A 14 -3.52 -39.92 15.16
N LEU A 15 -4.08 -40.11 13.94
CA LEU A 15 -3.27 -40.29 12.73
C LEU A 15 -2.87 -38.96 12.08
N ALA A 16 -3.68 -37.91 12.21
CA ALA A 16 -3.39 -36.60 11.67
C ALA A 16 -2.27 -35.89 12.45
N LEU A 17 -2.22 -36.05 13.77
CA LEU A 17 -1.19 -35.44 14.61
C LEU A 17 0.21 -36.08 14.41
N ALA A 18 0.27 -37.38 14.10
CA ALA A 18 1.53 -38.06 13.82
C ALA A 18 2.14 -37.70 12.45
N LEU A 19 1.29 -37.38 11.46
CA LEU A 19 1.75 -36.95 10.13
C LEU A 19 2.29 -35.48 10.15
N LEU A 20 1.71 -34.61 10.95
CA LEU A 20 2.18 -33.23 11.11
C LEU A 20 3.51 -33.15 11.84
N THR A 21 3.73 -33.98 12.86
CA THR A 21 5.03 -34.06 13.56
C THR A 21 6.12 -34.68 12.67
N SER A 22 5.77 -35.68 11.84
CA SER A 22 6.71 -36.27 10.91
C SER A 22 7.15 -35.32 9.79
N CYS A 23 6.23 -34.47 9.30
CA CYS A 23 6.54 -33.48 8.28
C CYS A 23 7.49 -32.37 8.82
N LYS A 24 7.28 -31.90 10.05
CA LYS A 24 8.18 -30.93 10.71
C LYS A 24 9.59 -31.49 10.91
N THR A 25 9.71 -32.76 11.26
CA THR A 25 11.03 -33.40 11.48
C THR A 25 11.79 -33.65 10.19
N THR A 26 11.08 -33.90 9.08
CA THR A 26 11.71 -34.15 7.77
C THR A 26 12.18 -32.85 7.12
N LEU A 27 11.47 -31.74 7.31
CA LEU A 27 11.88 -30.42 6.81
C LEU A 27 13.11 -29.87 7.56
N HIS A 28 13.26 -30.14 8.85
CA HIS A 28 14.45 -29.79 9.63
C HIS A 28 15.73 -30.46 9.09
N SER A 29 15.62 -31.60 8.45
CA SER A 29 16.77 -32.33 7.88
C SER A 29 17.23 -31.80 6.51
N ILE A 30 16.48 -30.85 5.90
CA ILE A 30 16.79 -30.29 4.57
C ILE A 30 17.50 -28.92 4.66
N GLY A 31 17.93 -28.49 5.83
CA GLY A 31 18.72 -27.27 6.01
C GLY A 31 17.94 -26.02 6.43
N CYS A 32 16.65 -26.14 6.72
CA CYS A 32 15.93 -25.12 7.48
C CYS A 32 16.37 -25.26 8.94
N GLY A 33 17.30 -24.44 9.41
CA GLY A 33 17.78 -24.45 10.78
C GLY A 33 16.65 -24.31 11.81
N GLU A 34 16.89 -24.70 13.05
CA GLU A 34 15.90 -24.69 14.17
C GLU A 34 15.25 -23.31 14.43
N ASN A 35 15.77 -22.23 13.81
CA ASN A 35 15.27 -20.84 13.94
C ASN A 35 14.72 -20.26 12.63
N GLY A 36 14.40 -21.10 11.64
CA GLY A 36 14.05 -20.60 10.32
C GLY A 36 15.26 -19.97 9.60
N TYR A 37 15.02 -19.33 8.47
CA TYR A 37 16.01 -18.58 7.74
C TYR A 37 16.53 -17.42 8.62
N THR A 38 17.83 -17.35 8.83
CA THR A 38 18.44 -16.20 9.51
C THR A 38 18.42 -15.03 8.55
N LEU A 39 17.70 -13.96 8.90
CA LEU A 39 17.73 -12.69 8.18
C LEU A 39 19.18 -12.33 7.88
N LYS A 40 19.53 -12.16 6.60
CA LYS A 40 20.86 -11.68 6.23
C LYS A 40 21.06 -10.32 6.92
N ASP A 41 21.93 -10.28 7.87
CA ASP A 41 22.16 -9.10 8.70
C ASP A 41 22.76 -8.02 7.80
N GLY A 42 21.87 -7.13 7.29
CA GLY A 42 22.25 -5.88 6.67
C GLY A 42 23.06 -5.99 5.37
N ALA A 43 22.48 -6.50 4.29
CA ALA A 43 23.04 -6.22 2.96
C ALA A 43 23.13 -4.70 2.78
N THR A 44 24.30 -4.19 2.41
CA THR A 44 24.46 -2.77 2.10
C THR A 44 23.65 -2.47 0.84
N LEU A 45 22.55 -1.72 1.02
CA LEU A 45 21.71 -1.30 -0.10
C LEU A 45 22.42 -0.27 -0.97
N ALA A 46 22.25 -0.33 -2.30
CA ALA A 46 22.77 0.69 -3.20
C ALA A 46 21.95 2.00 -3.09
N PRO A 47 22.54 3.16 -3.44
CA PRO A 47 21.80 4.43 -3.52
C PRO A 47 20.70 4.36 -4.58
N LEU A 48 19.57 5.02 -4.31
CA LEU A 48 18.49 5.18 -5.28
C LEU A 48 18.83 6.22 -6.35
N ARG A 49 18.23 6.07 -7.51
CA ARG A 49 18.32 7.02 -8.61
C ARG A 49 16.94 7.21 -9.22
N ALA A 50 16.55 8.45 -9.39
CA ALA A 50 15.32 8.83 -10.08
C ALA A 50 15.61 9.88 -11.16
N PRO A 51 14.67 10.10 -12.11
CA PRO A 51 14.85 11.08 -13.19
C PRO A 51 15.09 12.52 -12.73
N GLY A 52 14.77 12.84 -11.47
CA GLY A 52 15.03 14.16 -10.88
C GLY A 52 14.09 15.27 -11.35
N PHE A 53 13.05 14.95 -12.12
CA PHE A 53 12.06 15.91 -12.56
C PHE A 53 10.69 15.59 -11.97
N TYR A 54 10.22 16.48 -11.11
CA TYR A 54 8.94 16.36 -10.41
C TYR A 54 8.11 17.62 -10.72
N PRO A 55 7.12 17.55 -11.64
CA PRO A 55 6.34 18.70 -12.05
C PRO A 55 5.46 19.21 -10.91
N ASN A 56 5.33 20.55 -10.81
CA ASN A 56 4.41 21.18 -9.86
C ASN A 56 3.17 21.69 -10.59
N ALA A 57 2.12 20.87 -10.64
CA ALA A 57 0.90 21.22 -11.36
C ALA A 57 0.14 22.39 -10.70
N PHE A 58 0.21 22.55 -9.40
CA PHE A 58 -0.42 23.71 -8.76
C PHE A 58 0.20 25.03 -9.22
N ARG A 59 1.52 25.08 -9.37
CA ARG A 59 2.22 26.25 -9.91
C ARG A 59 2.08 26.36 -11.42
N ASP A 60 2.43 25.27 -12.13
CA ASP A 60 2.66 25.32 -13.58
C ASP A 60 1.35 25.27 -14.39
N VAL A 61 0.26 24.75 -13.80
CA VAL A 61 -1.07 24.64 -14.45
C VAL A 61 -2.05 25.64 -13.86
N LEU A 62 -2.11 25.77 -12.53
CA LEU A 62 -3.08 26.67 -11.88
C LEU A 62 -2.52 28.04 -11.53
N GLY A 63 -1.22 28.30 -11.72
CA GLY A 63 -0.58 29.58 -11.41
C GLY A 63 -0.55 29.93 -9.91
N LYS A 64 -0.63 28.92 -9.02
CA LYS A 64 -0.56 29.15 -7.58
C LYS A 64 0.86 29.54 -7.18
N SER A 65 1.01 30.43 -6.20
CA SER A 65 2.33 30.80 -5.69
C SER A 65 2.95 29.66 -4.86
N ASP A 66 4.28 29.59 -4.84
CA ASP A 66 4.98 28.59 -3.99
C ASP A 66 4.65 28.79 -2.49
N ALA A 67 4.35 30.01 -2.07
CA ALA A 67 3.92 30.33 -0.72
C ALA A 67 2.53 29.72 -0.41
N ASP A 68 1.56 29.88 -1.32
CA ASP A 68 0.23 29.30 -1.14
C ASP A 68 0.26 27.76 -1.15
N ILE A 69 1.07 27.17 -2.05
CA ILE A 69 1.25 25.73 -2.13
C ILE A 69 1.84 25.18 -0.81
N THR A 70 2.92 25.81 -0.34
CA THR A 70 3.57 25.44 0.92
C THR A 70 2.61 25.58 2.11
N ALA A 71 1.87 26.69 2.17
CA ALA A 71 0.91 26.94 3.23
C ALA A 71 -0.21 25.90 3.24
N LYS A 72 -0.75 25.54 2.06
CA LYS A 72 -1.82 24.53 1.95
C LYS A 72 -1.35 23.14 2.42
N ILE A 73 -0.18 22.70 1.96
CA ILE A 73 0.39 21.40 2.35
C ILE A 73 0.67 21.38 3.86
N ALA A 74 1.28 22.44 4.40
CA ALA A 74 1.54 22.56 5.83
C ALA A 74 0.25 22.56 6.66
N ALA A 75 -0.80 23.24 6.20
CA ALA A 75 -2.11 23.25 6.87
C ALA A 75 -2.72 21.86 6.91
N THR A 76 -2.72 21.13 5.79
CA THR A 76 -3.24 19.74 5.73
C THR A 76 -2.44 18.81 6.65
N PHE A 77 -1.10 18.87 6.57
CA PHE A 77 -0.24 18.07 7.46
C PHE A 77 -0.48 18.38 8.93
N ASN A 78 -0.46 19.65 9.31
CA ASN A 78 -0.65 20.07 10.69
C ASN A 78 -2.04 19.66 11.22
N GLN A 79 -3.08 19.73 10.39
CA GLN A 79 -4.41 19.26 10.79
C GLN A 79 -4.44 17.75 11.03
N LEU A 80 -3.90 16.94 10.12
CA LEU A 80 -3.92 15.48 10.22
C LEU A 80 -3.01 14.94 11.31
N PHE A 81 -1.86 15.58 11.54
CA PHE A 81 -0.84 15.07 12.47
C PHE A 81 -0.87 15.76 13.84
N HIS A 82 -1.27 17.02 13.91
CA HIS A 82 -1.17 17.84 15.13
C HIS A 82 -2.43 18.65 15.44
N GLY A 83 -3.51 18.43 14.68
CA GLY A 83 -4.78 19.12 14.87
C GLY A 83 -5.56 18.62 16.07
N ASP A 84 -6.80 19.09 16.20
CA ASP A 84 -7.71 18.67 17.28
C ASP A 84 -7.94 17.15 17.25
N PRO A 85 -7.66 16.42 18.35
CA PRO A 85 -7.77 14.96 18.39
C PRO A 85 -9.19 14.44 18.14
N SER A 86 -10.21 15.23 18.47
CA SER A 86 -11.61 14.79 18.35
C SER A 86 -12.16 14.94 16.94
N SER A 87 -11.64 15.88 16.13
CA SER A 87 -12.24 16.27 14.86
C SER A 87 -11.27 16.30 13.67
N GLN A 88 -9.96 16.39 13.88
CA GLN A 88 -8.98 16.67 12.86
C GLN A 88 -7.86 15.62 12.77
N ALA A 89 -7.20 15.32 13.90
CA ALA A 89 -6.03 14.48 13.92
C ALA A 89 -6.35 13.00 13.63
N ILE A 90 -5.42 12.35 12.94
CA ILE A 90 -5.35 10.88 12.77
C ILE A 90 -4.05 10.32 13.35
N TYR A 91 -3.05 11.15 13.59
CA TYR A 91 -1.77 10.77 14.20
C TYR A 91 -1.85 10.94 15.72
N PHE A 92 -1.53 9.89 16.46
CA PHE A 92 -1.59 9.88 17.92
C PHE A 92 -0.31 9.29 18.51
N THR A 93 0.26 9.98 19.49
CA THR A 93 1.43 9.48 20.24
C THR A 93 1.00 8.46 21.30
N THR A 94 1.85 7.47 21.55
CA THR A 94 1.69 6.50 22.63
C THR A 94 3.03 6.19 23.26
N GLY A 95 3.02 5.91 24.56
CA GLY A 95 4.27 5.76 25.32
C GLY A 95 5.15 7.01 25.24
N THR A 96 6.46 6.82 25.23
CA THR A 96 7.44 7.91 25.21
C THR A 96 7.93 8.27 23.80
N ASP A 97 7.92 7.32 22.86
CA ASP A 97 8.64 7.43 21.60
C ASP A 97 7.95 6.75 20.40
N GLN A 98 6.67 6.38 20.56
CA GLN A 98 5.87 5.76 19.51
C GLN A 98 4.69 6.65 19.12
N ALA A 99 4.17 6.44 17.90
CA ALA A 99 2.93 7.00 17.42
C ALA A 99 2.29 6.09 16.38
N TYR A 100 0.99 6.24 16.18
CA TYR A 100 0.21 5.49 15.20
C TYR A 100 -0.73 6.40 14.42
N ILE A 101 -1.18 5.91 13.27
CA ILE A 101 -2.27 6.51 12.49
C ILE A 101 -3.55 5.73 12.81
N LEU A 102 -4.57 6.43 13.29
CA LEU A 102 -5.85 5.84 13.69
C LEU A 102 -6.85 5.93 12.53
N ASP A 103 -7.43 4.81 12.14
CA ASP A 103 -8.70 4.82 11.41
C ASP A 103 -9.83 5.17 12.41
N VAL A 104 -10.18 6.44 12.42
CA VAL A 104 -11.15 6.97 13.39
C VAL A 104 -12.60 6.54 13.13
N LEU A 105 -12.87 6.00 11.93
CA LEU A 105 -14.19 5.44 11.61
C LEU A 105 -14.37 4.07 12.27
N HIS A 106 -13.33 3.24 12.24
CA HIS A 106 -13.35 1.86 12.76
C HIS A 106 -12.74 1.74 14.16
N ASP A 107 -12.10 2.81 14.65
CA ASP A 107 -11.39 2.86 15.93
C ASP A 107 -10.24 1.83 16.02
N ASP A 108 -9.56 1.59 14.91
CA ASP A 108 -8.45 0.67 14.79
C ASP A 108 -7.19 1.32 14.18
N VAL A 109 -6.04 0.65 14.31
CA VAL A 109 -4.77 1.07 13.73
C VAL A 109 -4.42 0.12 12.58
N ARG A 110 -4.37 0.65 11.36
CA ARG A 110 -4.09 -0.10 10.16
C ARG A 110 -2.66 0.09 9.70
N THR A 111 -2.01 -1.00 9.31
CA THR A 111 -0.63 -0.98 8.79
C THR A 111 -0.53 -0.13 7.52
N GLU A 112 -1.56 -0.12 6.67
CA GLU A 112 -1.62 0.79 5.52
C GLU A 112 -1.54 2.27 5.93
N GLY A 113 -2.26 2.66 6.97
CA GLY A 113 -2.24 4.04 7.48
C GLY A 113 -0.86 4.42 8.02
N ILE A 114 -0.20 3.50 8.73
CA ILE A 114 1.16 3.72 9.20
C ILE A 114 2.11 3.88 8.00
N GLY A 115 2.02 3.01 6.99
CA GLY A 115 2.86 3.07 5.81
C GLY A 115 2.71 4.38 5.02
N ILE A 116 1.46 4.82 4.78
CA ILE A 116 1.18 6.12 4.13
C ILE A 116 1.67 7.28 5.01
N GLY A 117 1.43 7.22 6.31
CA GLY A 117 1.91 8.24 7.26
C GLY A 117 3.43 8.37 7.25
N MET A 118 4.17 7.26 7.15
CA MET A 118 5.63 7.26 7.02
C MET A 118 6.08 7.86 5.68
N LEU A 119 5.40 7.55 4.57
CA LEU A 119 5.67 8.17 3.27
C LEU A 119 5.47 9.69 3.32
N ILE A 120 4.36 10.16 3.87
CA ILE A 120 4.09 11.59 4.06
C ILE A 120 5.19 12.22 4.93
N ALA A 121 5.56 11.58 6.03
CA ALA A 121 6.57 12.10 6.95
C ALA A 121 7.95 12.21 6.29
N VAL A 122 8.37 11.21 5.50
CA VAL A 122 9.65 11.29 4.80
C VAL A 122 9.63 12.40 3.76
N GLU A 123 8.55 12.55 2.99
CA GLU A 123 8.49 13.57 1.93
C GLU A 123 8.45 15.00 2.49
N LEU A 124 7.86 15.19 3.65
CA LEU A 124 7.83 16.51 4.32
C LEU A 124 9.02 16.78 5.26
N GLY A 125 9.97 15.85 5.37
CA GLY A 125 11.14 16.02 6.26
C GLY A 125 10.80 15.90 7.75
N LYS A 126 9.72 15.21 8.10
CA LYS A 126 9.19 15.04 9.45
C LYS A 126 9.79 13.77 10.08
N ARG A 127 11.05 13.86 10.47
CA ARG A 127 11.83 12.70 10.95
C ARG A 127 11.30 12.13 12.26
N ASP A 128 10.89 12.97 13.22
CA ASP A 128 10.37 12.47 14.51
C ASP A 128 9.07 11.69 14.33
N GLU A 129 8.17 12.19 13.49
CA GLU A 129 6.92 11.52 13.17
C GLU A 129 7.17 10.16 12.47
N LEU A 130 8.10 10.10 11.52
CA LEU A 130 8.49 8.85 10.87
C LEU A 130 9.09 7.86 11.88
N ASP A 131 10.01 8.30 12.72
CA ASP A 131 10.68 7.48 13.72
C ASP A 131 9.70 6.87 14.71
N ARG A 132 8.71 7.65 15.16
CA ARG A 132 7.65 7.20 16.08
C ARG A 132 6.71 6.21 15.42
N LEU A 133 6.29 6.45 14.16
CA LEU A 133 5.47 5.53 13.38
C LEU A 133 6.21 4.21 13.14
N TRP A 134 7.49 4.27 12.78
CA TRP A 134 8.30 3.07 12.61
C TRP A 134 8.44 2.26 13.90
N ARG A 135 8.69 2.89 15.05
CA ARG A 135 8.80 2.17 16.32
C ARG A 135 7.49 1.48 16.69
N TYR A 136 6.35 2.10 16.44
CA TYR A 136 5.04 1.48 16.63
C TYR A 136 4.86 0.29 15.69
N ALA A 137 5.09 0.47 14.38
CA ALA A 137 5.00 -0.60 13.40
C ALA A 137 5.90 -1.78 13.80
N LYS A 138 7.15 -1.50 14.17
CA LYS A 138 8.12 -2.53 14.60
C LYS A 138 7.65 -3.31 15.81
N ALA A 139 7.01 -2.64 16.77
CA ALA A 139 6.45 -3.29 17.96
C ALA A 139 5.21 -4.15 17.64
N SER A 140 4.47 -3.84 16.58
CA SER A 140 3.31 -4.63 16.12
C SER A 140 3.67 -5.77 15.18
N GLN A 141 4.91 -5.84 14.68
CA GLN A 141 5.38 -6.89 13.77
C GLN A 141 5.32 -8.26 14.47
N TYR A 142 4.87 -9.29 13.76
CA TYR A 142 4.87 -10.64 14.29
C TYR A 142 6.29 -11.09 14.66
N ALA A 143 6.50 -11.40 15.95
CA ALA A 143 7.80 -11.76 16.48
C ALA A 143 8.17 -13.23 16.26
N SER A 144 7.19 -14.10 15.95
CA SER A 144 7.37 -15.55 15.80
C SER A 144 6.23 -16.17 14.97
N GLY A 145 6.36 -17.45 14.67
CA GLY A 145 5.38 -18.19 13.90
C GLY A 145 5.49 -17.97 12.39
N PRO A 146 4.55 -18.55 11.60
CA PRO A 146 4.59 -18.47 10.14
C PRO A 146 4.57 -17.05 9.58
N SER A 147 3.84 -16.13 10.22
CA SER A 147 3.79 -14.72 9.84
C SER A 147 4.94 -13.87 10.40
N GLN A 148 5.96 -14.48 11.04
CA GLN A 148 7.09 -13.72 11.59
C GLN A 148 7.67 -12.72 10.58
N GLY A 149 7.75 -11.46 10.98
CA GLY A 149 8.25 -10.37 10.15
C GLY A 149 7.20 -9.66 9.29
N TYR A 150 6.00 -10.24 9.13
CA TYR A 150 4.85 -9.53 8.56
C TYR A 150 4.21 -8.59 9.60
N PHE A 151 3.30 -7.75 9.15
CA PHE A 151 2.50 -6.86 9.98
C PHE A 151 1.03 -7.27 9.91
N PRO A 152 0.27 -7.18 11.01
CA PRO A 152 -1.17 -7.38 10.97
C PRO A 152 -1.85 -6.30 10.14
N SER A 153 -2.96 -6.62 9.47
CA SER A 153 -3.73 -5.62 8.71
C SER A 153 -4.22 -4.49 9.61
N PHE A 154 -4.68 -4.84 10.81
CA PHE A 154 -5.09 -3.87 11.81
C PHE A 154 -4.83 -4.34 13.23
N CYS A 155 -4.72 -3.38 14.16
CA CYS A 155 -4.57 -3.58 15.58
C CYS A 155 -5.62 -2.78 16.33
N ASN A 156 -6.22 -3.33 17.38
CA ASN A 156 -6.90 -2.49 18.37
C ASN A 156 -5.86 -1.65 19.12
N LYS A 157 -6.22 -0.44 19.53
CA LYS A 157 -5.34 0.50 20.22
C LYS A 157 -4.49 -0.19 21.30
N GLY A 158 -3.25 -0.54 20.95
CA GLY A 158 -2.31 -1.18 21.87
C GLY A 158 -2.41 -2.69 22.05
N THR A 159 -3.28 -3.38 21.30
CA THR A 159 -3.34 -4.85 21.28
C THR A 159 -3.40 -5.32 19.83
N THR A 160 -2.56 -6.29 19.48
CA THR A 160 -2.59 -6.90 18.14
C THR A 160 -3.85 -7.75 18.02
N VAL A 161 -4.77 -7.36 17.11
CA VAL A 161 -5.86 -8.24 16.69
C VAL A 161 -5.46 -8.88 15.40
N PHE A 162 -5.36 -10.20 15.42
CA PHE A 162 -4.87 -11.01 14.32
C PHE A 162 -5.96 -11.23 13.29
N GLU A 163 -5.90 -10.52 12.16
CA GLU A 163 -6.54 -11.01 10.95
C GLU A 163 -5.76 -10.50 9.76
N CYS A 164 -5.13 -11.41 9.04
CA CYS A 164 -4.47 -11.22 7.74
C CYS A 164 -3.23 -10.32 7.74
N ASP A 165 -2.17 -10.82 7.18
CA ASP A 165 -0.96 -10.05 6.88
C ASP A 165 -1.26 -9.00 5.80
N ASP A 166 -0.83 -7.75 5.99
CA ASP A 166 -1.11 -6.64 5.07
C ASP A 166 0.04 -6.39 4.09
N PRO A 167 -0.07 -6.85 2.84
CA PRO A 167 0.97 -6.62 1.84
C PRO A 167 1.03 -5.17 1.37
N PHE A 168 -0.05 -4.38 1.50
CA PHE A 168 -0.08 -2.98 1.10
C PHE A 168 0.75 -2.11 2.03
N GLY A 169 0.46 -2.15 3.34
CA GLY A 169 1.19 -1.39 4.34
C GLY A 169 2.65 -1.83 4.45
N LEU A 170 2.92 -3.14 4.36
CA LEU A 170 4.29 -3.69 4.37
C LEU A 170 5.15 -3.08 3.26
N GLN A 171 4.64 -2.99 2.03
CA GLN A 171 5.36 -2.41 0.89
C GLN A 171 5.64 -0.91 1.10
N GLN A 172 4.68 -0.18 1.64
CA GLN A 172 4.83 1.25 1.92
C GLN A 172 5.83 1.53 3.01
N ILE A 173 5.80 0.76 4.11
CA ILE A 173 6.77 0.89 5.21
C ILE A 173 8.19 0.61 4.72
N ALA A 174 8.39 -0.48 3.95
CA ALA A 174 9.70 -0.80 3.38
C ALA A 174 10.24 0.32 2.49
N THR A 175 9.37 0.89 1.64
CA THR A 175 9.74 1.99 0.74
C THR A 175 9.99 3.29 1.50
N ALA A 176 9.17 3.63 2.50
CA ALA A 176 9.38 4.83 3.34
C ALA A 176 10.73 4.78 4.08
N LEU A 177 11.12 3.62 4.62
CA LEU A 177 12.43 3.43 5.24
C LEU A 177 13.57 3.57 4.23
N LEU A 178 13.38 3.07 3.01
CA LEU A 178 14.37 3.19 1.94
C LEU A 178 14.57 4.65 1.52
N LEU A 179 13.49 5.42 1.38
CA LEU A 179 13.54 6.87 1.13
C LEU A 179 14.15 7.63 2.31
N ALA A 180 13.80 7.27 3.55
CA ALA A 180 14.35 7.87 4.77
C ALA A 180 15.88 7.69 4.86
N ARG A 181 16.39 6.53 4.46
CA ARG A 181 17.84 6.28 4.35
C ARG A 181 18.49 7.26 3.37
N GLY A 182 17.88 7.51 2.21
CA GLY A 182 18.41 8.46 1.23
C GLY A 182 18.40 9.89 1.75
N ARG A 183 17.29 10.29 2.40
CA ARG A 183 17.09 11.66 2.88
C ARG A 183 17.95 12.02 4.08
N TRP A 184 18.11 11.12 5.07
CA TRP A 184 18.69 11.53 6.36
C TRP A 184 20.01 10.84 6.72
N MET A 185 20.40 9.76 6.10
CA MET A 185 21.47 8.89 6.51
C MET A 185 21.39 8.53 8.03
N SER A 186 21.79 7.34 8.42
CA SER A 186 21.68 6.91 9.82
C SER A 186 22.82 7.51 10.66
N ALA A 187 22.50 8.24 11.72
CA ALA A 187 23.47 8.66 12.71
C ALA A 187 23.67 7.58 13.78
N PRO A 188 24.83 7.49 14.43
CA PRO A 188 25.03 6.58 15.56
C PRO A 188 23.96 6.77 16.64
N GLY A 189 23.36 5.66 17.11
CA GLY A 189 22.29 5.67 18.11
C GLY A 189 20.88 6.00 17.60
N SER A 190 20.72 6.31 16.29
CA SER A 190 19.41 6.47 15.63
C SER A 190 18.97 5.16 14.96
N ILE A 191 17.73 5.18 14.42
CA ILE A 191 17.24 4.09 13.59
C ILE A 191 18.12 3.95 12.35
N ASP A 192 18.62 2.74 12.08
CA ASP A 192 19.28 2.42 10.83
C ASP A 192 18.21 2.07 9.77
N TYR A 193 17.73 3.09 9.07
CA TYR A 193 16.68 2.95 8.05
C TYR A 193 17.08 1.96 6.95
N GLY A 194 18.35 1.96 6.52
CA GLY A 194 18.84 1.05 5.49
C GLY A 194 18.77 -0.41 5.94
N ARG A 195 19.21 -0.69 7.16
CA ARG A 195 19.15 -2.03 7.74
C ARG A 195 17.70 -2.49 7.94
N GLU A 196 16.84 -1.64 8.44
CA GLU A 196 15.44 -1.99 8.64
C GLU A 196 14.70 -2.18 7.30
N ALA A 197 14.96 -1.34 6.29
CA ALA A 197 14.44 -1.54 4.93
C ALA A 197 14.93 -2.87 4.34
N SER A 198 16.24 -3.17 4.45
CA SER A 198 16.81 -4.42 3.94
C SER A 198 16.15 -5.66 4.54
N LYS A 199 15.90 -5.65 5.85
CA LYS A 199 15.20 -6.75 6.53
C LYS A 199 13.78 -6.95 6.01
N LEU A 200 13.03 -5.86 5.81
CA LEU A 200 11.67 -5.96 5.27
C LEU A 200 11.68 -6.46 3.81
N LEU A 201 12.57 -5.94 2.98
CA LEU A 201 12.71 -6.40 1.60
C LEU A 201 13.07 -7.88 1.50
N ASP A 202 13.91 -8.35 2.43
CA ASP A 202 14.29 -9.76 2.53
C ASP A 202 13.08 -10.64 2.92
N ILE A 203 12.28 -10.19 3.91
CA ILE A 203 11.03 -10.86 4.30
C ILE A 203 10.02 -10.88 3.13
N ILE A 204 9.79 -9.75 2.48
CA ILE A 204 8.88 -9.65 1.33
C ILE A 204 9.29 -10.63 0.23
N ARG A 205 10.60 -10.76 -0.01
CA ARG A 205 11.17 -11.56 -1.10
C ARG A 205 11.24 -13.05 -0.82
N TYR A 206 11.57 -13.43 0.42
CA TYR A 206 11.97 -14.79 0.77
C TYR A 206 11.13 -15.42 1.89
N LYS A 207 9.89 -14.96 2.11
CA LYS A 207 9.06 -15.46 3.21
C LYS A 207 8.82 -16.97 3.15
N GLN A 208 8.59 -17.53 1.96
CA GLN A 208 8.40 -18.97 1.81
C GLN A 208 9.67 -19.77 2.12
N GLU A 209 10.83 -19.24 1.75
CA GLU A 209 12.12 -19.84 2.08
C GLU A 209 12.36 -19.80 3.58
N TYR A 210 11.99 -18.70 4.27
CA TYR A 210 12.05 -18.61 5.73
C TYR A 210 11.19 -19.65 6.42
N ASN A 211 10.00 -19.89 5.91
CA ASN A 211 9.05 -20.83 6.44
C ASN A 211 9.31 -22.28 5.97
N CYS A 212 10.28 -22.50 5.07
CA CYS A 212 10.49 -23.77 4.40
C CYS A 212 9.27 -24.27 3.62
N GLY A 213 8.55 -23.35 3.00
CA GLY A 213 7.33 -23.59 2.28
C GLY A 213 6.14 -22.80 2.82
N ILE A 214 4.96 -23.23 2.48
CA ILE A 214 3.72 -22.68 3.03
C ILE A 214 3.44 -23.40 4.37
N VAL A 215 3.28 -22.63 5.43
CA VAL A 215 3.00 -23.13 6.79
C VAL A 215 1.81 -22.39 7.37
N ASP A 216 0.82 -23.14 7.88
CA ASP A 216 -0.42 -22.59 8.43
C ASP A 216 -1.06 -21.57 7.47
N ASP A 217 -1.12 -21.95 6.18
CA ASP A 217 -1.68 -21.18 5.07
C ASP A 217 -0.95 -19.87 4.70
N VAL A 218 0.13 -19.51 5.41
CA VAL A 218 0.94 -18.31 5.12
C VAL A 218 1.85 -18.56 3.91
N THR A 219 1.69 -17.72 2.89
CA THR A 219 2.51 -17.73 1.66
C THR A 219 3.60 -16.64 1.69
N GLY A 220 4.39 -16.56 0.62
CA GLY A 220 5.16 -15.36 0.31
C GLY A 220 4.26 -14.16 0.02
N THR A 221 4.84 -12.96 -0.01
CA THR A 221 4.11 -11.75 -0.42
C THR A 221 3.79 -11.77 -1.93
N PHE A 222 4.66 -12.38 -2.71
CA PHE A 222 4.54 -12.48 -4.17
C PHE A 222 4.37 -13.93 -4.62
N ASP A 223 3.54 -14.13 -5.63
CA ASP A 223 3.50 -15.41 -6.34
C ASP A 223 4.80 -15.62 -7.13
N PRO A 224 5.51 -16.74 -6.91
CA PRO A 224 6.80 -16.96 -7.56
C PRO A 224 6.70 -17.15 -9.08
N SER A 225 5.53 -17.51 -9.59
CA SER A 225 5.28 -17.75 -11.03
C SER A 225 4.92 -16.47 -11.77
N SER A 226 3.86 -15.81 -11.35
CA SER A 226 3.35 -14.59 -11.97
C SER A 226 4.13 -13.33 -11.58
N LYS A 227 4.88 -13.36 -10.48
CA LYS A 227 5.57 -12.20 -9.87
C LYS A 227 4.61 -11.12 -9.37
N LEU A 228 3.33 -11.43 -9.25
CA LEU A 228 2.34 -10.51 -8.71
C LEU A 228 2.24 -10.67 -7.19
N VAL A 229 1.95 -9.56 -6.53
CA VAL A 229 1.65 -9.55 -5.10
C VAL A 229 0.31 -10.23 -4.86
N TYR A 230 0.23 -11.12 -3.87
CA TYR A 230 -1.04 -11.71 -3.46
C TYR A 230 -1.96 -10.66 -2.83
N ASP A 231 -3.27 -10.84 -2.98
CA ASP A 231 -4.27 -10.02 -2.27
C ASP A 231 -4.00 -10.00 -0.76
N MET A 232 -3.73 -11.18 -0.21
CA MET A 232 -3.16 -11.41 1.10
C MET A 232 -2.14 -12.55 0.99
N PRO A 233 -1.07 -12.57 1.78
CA PRO A 233 -0.08 -13.66 1.74
C PRO A 233 -0.62 -14.95 2.39
N SER A 234 -1.67 -15.50 1.80
CA SER A 234 -2.39 -16.69 2.20
C SER A 234 -2.77 -17.53 0.99
N ILE A 235 -2.88 -18.85 1.16
CA ILE A 235 -3.35 -19.78 0.12
C ILE A 235 -4.76 -19.45 -0.36
N ASP A 236 -5.60 -18.83 0.48
CA ASP A 236 -6.95 -18.41 0.10
C ASP A 236 -6.96 -17.29 -0.94
N SER A 237 -5.84 -16.58 -1.08
CA SER A 237 -5.63 -15.54 -2.09
C SER A 237 -4.96 -16.07 -3.37
N ALA A 238 -4.84 -17.40 -3.52
CA ALA A 238 -4.20 -17.99 -4.68
C ALA A 238 -4.81 -17.46 -5.99
N ASN A 239 -3.91 -17.06 -6.93
CA ASN A 239 -4.25 -16.48 -8.22
C ASN A 239 -5.02 -15.15 -8.20
N THR A 240 -5.09 -14.44 -7.08
CA THR A 240 -5.77 -13.15 -7.00
C THR A 240 -4.89 -12.04 -6.43
N SER A 241 -5.11 -10.82 -6.90
CA SER A 241 -4.50 -9.59 -6.42
C SER A 241 -5.50 -8.43 -6.51
N ARG A 242 -5.14 -7.31 -5.91
CA ARG A 242 -5.84 -6.03 -6.08
C ARG A 242 -4.98 -5.10 -6.96
N PRO A 243 -5.51 -4.47 -8.02
CA PRO A 243 -4.76 -3.46 -8.77
C PRO A 243 -4.18 -2.35 -7.87
N ALA A 244 -4.87 -2.04 -6.78
CA ALA A 244 -4.46 -1.03 -5.80
C ALA A 244 -3.19 -1.36 -5.01
N ILE A 245 -2.79 -2.64 -4.89
CA ILE A 245 -1.58 -3.05 -4.16
C ILE A 245 -0.40 -3.40 -5.07
N ALA A 246 -0.58 -3.32 -6.39
CA ALA A 246 0.50 -3.37 -7.36
C ALA A 246 1.28 -2.04 -7.33
N MET A 247 2.58 -2.09 -7.04
CA MET A 247 3.41 -0.89 -6.84
C MET A 247 4.72 -0.98 -7.62
N PRO A 248 4.67 -1.02 -8.97
CA PRO A 248 5.86 -1.23 -9.80
C PRO A 248 6.95 -0.18 -9.58
N ALA A 249 6.60 1.07 -9.26
CA ALA A 249 7.58 2.09 -8.91
C ALA A 249 8.45 1.66 -7.71
N TYR A 250 7.84 1.10 -6.67
CA TYR A 250 8.56 0.64 -5.49
C TYR A 250 9.48 -0.54 -5.84
N TYR A 251 9.00 -1.46 -6.67
CA TYR A 251 9.79 -2.63 -7.06
C TYR A 251 11.03 -2.23 -7.87
N GLU A 252 10.93 -1.23 -8.72
CA GLU A 252 12.11 -0.70 -9.43
C GLU A 252 13.12 -0.02 -8.46
N LEU A 253 12.63 0.70 -7.44
CA LEU A 253 13.52 1.22 -6.38
C LEU A 253 14.16 0.08 -5.57
N TRP A 254 13.41 -0.97 -5.25
CA TRP A 254 13.94 -2.14 -4.55
C TRP A 254 14.97 -2.89 -5.38
N ARG A 255 14.75 -2.98 -6.69
CA ARG A 255 15.77 -3.52 -7.63
C ARG A 255 17.06 -2.70 -7.58
N GLN A 256 16.95 -1.38 -7.63
CA GLN A 256 18.12 -0.51 -7.53
C GLN A 256 18.85 -0.71 -6.19
N ALA A 257 18.11 -0.78 -5.10
CA ALA A 257 18.66 -0.93 -3.76
C ALA A 257 19.34 -2.28 -3.54
N THR A 258 18.71 -3.38 -3.98
CA THR A 258 19.13 -4.77 -3.68
C THR A 258 19.92 -5.43 -4.78
N GLY A 259 19.77 -4.99 -6.03
CA GLY A 259 20.35 -5.66 -7.22
C GLY A 259 19.59 -6.92 -7.64
N ASP A 260 18.49 -7.32 -6.96
CA ASP A 260 17.73 -8.52 -7.30
C ASP A 260 16.84 -8.27 -8.53
N ALA A 261 17.07 -9.04 -9.61
CA ALA A 261 16.32 -8.93 -10.85
C ALA A 261 14.84 -9.27 -10.72
N PHE A 262 14.44 -10.04 -9.69
CA PHE A 262 13.05 -10.36 -9.39
C PHE A 262 12.17 -9.10 -9.33
N TRP A 263 12.68 -8.02 -8.78
CA TRP A 263 11.92 -6.79 -8.64
C TRP A 263 11.57 -6.13 -9.98
N SER A 264 12.43 -6.21 -10.98
CA SER A 264 12.10 -5.75 -12.35
C SER A 264 11.04 -6.63 -13.00
N GLU A 265 11.08 -7.95 -12.75
CA GLU A 265 10.07 -8.89 -13.24
C GLU A 265 8.72 -8.58 -12.58
N ALA A 266 8.69 -8.36 -11.24
CA ALA A 266 7.49 -7.98 -10.50
C ALA A 266 6.93 -6.61 -10.96
N ALA A 267 7.79 -5.63 -11.24
CA ALA A 267 7.37 -4.34 -11.77
C ALA A 267 6.71 -4.50 -13.16
N SER A 268 7.32 -5.27 -14.04
CA SER A 268 6.79 -5.54 -15.39
C SER A 268 5.48 -6.31 -15.32
N ALA A 269 5.38 -7.34 -14.46
CA ALA A 269 4.16 -8.09 -14.24
C ALA A 269 3.03 -7.20 -13.71
N SER A 270 3.32 -6.30 -12.77
CA SER A 270 2.34 -5.38 -12.18
C SER A 270 1.81 -4.35 -13.18
N ARG A 271 2.67 -3.81 -14.05
CA ARG A 271 2.21 -2.93 -15.16
C ARG A 271 1.29 -3.67 -16.11
N ASN A 272 1.66 -4.91 -16.50
CA ASN A 272 0.80 -5.74 -17.33
C ASN A 272 -0.52 -6.08 -16.61
N TYR A 273 -0.48 -6.34 -15.31
CA TYR A 273 -1.66 -6.63 -14.51
C TYR A 273 -2.66 -5.46 -14.51
N TRP A 274 -2.20 -4.22 -14.40
CA TRP A 274 -3.06 -3.04 -14.57
C TRP A 274 -3.71 -3.01 -15.96
N MET A 275 -2.90 -3.21 -17.02
CA MET A 275 -3.41 -3.18 -18.40
C MET A 275 -4.50 -4.21 -18.67
N VAL A 276 -4.36 -5.43 -18.12
CA VAL A 276 -5.36 -6.50 -18.37
C VAL A 276 -6.54 -6.43 -17.40
N SER A 277 -6.43 -5.73 -16.27
CA SER A 277 -7.51 -5.56 -15.28
C SER A 277 -8.38 -4.33 -15.55
N ALA A 278 -7.85 -3.32 -16.24
CA ALA A 278 -8.59 -2.09 -16.54
C ALA A 278 -9.68 -2.32 -17.57
N ASN A 279 -10.85 -1.73 -17.36
CA ASN A 279 -11.90 -1.73 -18.38
C ASN A 279 -11.45 -0.93 -19.61
N ALA A 280 -11.54 -1.51 -20.79
CA ALA A 280 -11.03 -0.94 -22.03
C ALA A 280 -11.69 0.38 -22.43
N THR A 281 -12.91 0.66 -21.95
CA THR A 281 -13.67 1.87 -22.29
C THR A 281 -13.54 2.96 -21.23
N THR A 282 -13.68 2.60 -19.95
CA THR A 282 -13.70 3.56 -18.84
C THR A 282 -12.37 3.74 -18.15
N GLY A 283 -11.46 2.77 -18.26
CA GLY A 283 -10.23 2.70 -17.48
C GLY A 283 -10.44 2.30 -15.99
N LEU A 284 -11.67 1.98 -15.58
CA LEU A 284 -11.95 1.63 -14.20
C LEU A 284 -11.35 0.28 -13.85
N LEU A 285 -10.69 0.23 -12.70
CA LEU A 285 -10.03 -0.96 -12.15
C LEU A 285 -10.91 -1.63 -11.10
N PRO A 286 -11.04 -2.97 -11.10
CA PRO A 286 -11.80 -3.70 -10.07
C PRO A 286 -11.11 -3.60 -8.71
N THR A 287 -11.88 -3.86 -7.65
CA THR A 287 -11.31 -3.99 -6.30
C THR A 287 -10.34 -5.17 -6.25
N ARG A 288 -10.70 -6.30 -6.88
CA ARG A 288 -9.85 -7.50 -6.96
C ARG A 288 -10.03 -8.21 -8.32
N ALA A 289 -8.93 -8.73 -8.84
CA ALA A 289 -8.94 -9.55 -10.05
C ALA A 289 -8.03 -10.77 -9.90
N THR A 290 -8.23 -11.78 -10.74
CA THR A 290 -7.26 -12.87 -10.91
C THR A 290 -5.95 -12.32 -11.48
N PHE A 291 -4.85 -13.04 -11.38
CA PHE A 291 -3.58 -12.64 -11.99
C PHE A 291 -3.66 -12.43 -13.52
N GLY A 292 -4.65 -13.04 -14.17
CA GLY A 292 -4.95 -12.81 -15.59
C GLY A 292 -5.84 -11.58 -15.87
N GLY A 293 -6.17 -10.78 -14.84
CA GLY A 293 -6.96 -9.55 -14.99
C GLY A 293 -8.48 -9.74 -14.96
N THR A 294 -8.99 -10.97 -14.82
CA THR A 294 -10.44 -11.19 -14.73
C THR A 294 -10.96 -10.73 -13.36
N PRO A 295 -11.92 -9.80 -13.29
CA PRO A 295 -12.50 -9.36 -12.03
C PRO A 295 -13.09 -10.52 -11.22
N VAL A 296 -12.85 -10.52 -9.91
CA VAL A 296 -13.39 -11.53 -9.00
C VAL A 296 -14.85 -11.18 -8.67
N PRO A 297 -15.80 -12.13 -8.82
CA PRO A 297 -17.19 -11.89 -8.47
C PRO A 297 -17.38 -11.32 -7.07
N GLY A 298 -18.17 -10.26 -6.93
CA GLY A 298 -18.36 -9.52 -5.67
C GLY A 298 -17.24 -8.54 -5.33
N SER A 299 -16.17 -8.49 -6.15
CA SER A 299 -15.09 -7.48 -6.08
C SER A 299 -14.83 -6.88 -7.48
N ASP A 300 -15.81 -6.95 -8.35
CA ASP A 300 -15.82 -6.59 -9.77
C ASP A 300 -16.33 -5.17 -10.04
N THR A 301 -16.28 -4.32 -9.02
CA THR A 301 -16.68 -2.91 -9.09
C THR A 301 -15.50 -1.99 -8.79
N PHE A 302 -15.58 -0.76 -9.30
CA PHE A 302 -14.68 0.33 -8.95
C PHE A 302 -15.27 1.08 -7.75
N ILE A 303 -14.60 1.03 -6.62
CA ILE A 303 -14.99 1.69 -5.36
C ILE A 303 -13.74 2.21 -4.62
N THR A 304 -13.94 2.76 -3.42
CA THR A 304 -12.90 3.42 -2.60
C THR A 304 -11.54 2.72 -2.57
N GLU A 305 -11.50 1.39 -2.49
CA GLU A 305 -10.22 0.66 -2.48
C GLU A 305 -9.47 0.73 -3.81
N SER A 306 -10.19 0.83 -4.93
CA SER A 306 -9.60 0.90 -6.27
C SER A 306 -8.85 2.22 -6.52
N TYR A 307 -9.23 3.32 -5.84
CA TYR A 307 -8.65 4.66 -6.06
C TYR A 307 -7.13 4.69 -5.85
N ARG A 308 -6.60 3.87 -4.94
CA ARG A 308 -5.17 3.80 -4.62
C ARG A 308 -4.31 3.39 -5.82
N ALA A 309 -4.87 2.63 -6.77
CA ALA A 309 -4.18 2.28 -8.00
C ALA A 309 -3.76 3.51 -8.80
N PHE A 310 -4.56 4.56 -8.79
CA PHE A 310 -4.28 5.79 -9.53
C PHE A 310 -3.02 6.51 -9.02
N PHE A 311 -2.82 6.55 -7.71
CA PHE A 311 -1.57 7.08 -7.14
C PHE A 311 -0.36 6.25 -7.57
N ASN A 312 -0.47 4.93 -7.55
CA ASN A 312 0.62 4.03 -7.92
C ASN A 312 0.98 4.14 -9.42
N ILE A 313 -0.03 4.32 -10.30
CA ILE A 313 0.18 4.58 -11.74
C ILE A 313 0.95 5.89 -11.96
N VAL A 314 0.57 6.94 -11.25
CA VAL A 314 1.25 8.24 -11.33
C VAL A 314 2.68 8.15 -10.81
N LEU A 315 2.90 7.50 -9.67
CA LEU A 315 4.23 7.33 -9.10
C LEU A 315 5.15 6.50 -10.01
N ASP A 316 4.63 5.46 -10.67
CA ASP A 316 5.41 4.68 -11.63
C ASP A 316 5.88 5.53 -12.81
N HIS A 317 4.99 6.40 -13.33
CA HIS A 317 5.34 7.34 -14.39
C HIS A 317 6.39 8.39 -13.97
N LEU A 318 6.25 8.94 -12.74
CA LEU A 318 7.13 10.00 -12.25
C LEU A 318 8.51 9.49 -11.80
N TRP A 319 8.54 8.38 -11.08
CA TRP A 319 9.78 7.89 -10.44
C TRP A 319 10.65 7.06 -11.37
N ILE A 320 10.04 6.35 -12.30
CA ILE A 320 10.76 5.41 -13.16
C ILE A 320 10.93 5.94 -14.58
N GLY A 321 10.03 6.81 -15.01
CA GLY A 321 10.03 7.42 -16.33
C GLY A 321 8.74 7.17 -17.07
N SER A 322 8.57 7.91 -18.17
CA SER A 322 7.32 7.94 -18.93
C SER A 322 6.86 6.54 -19.35
N GLN A 323 5.67 6.19 -18.89
CA GLN A 323 4.94 4.99 -19.27
C GLN A 323 3.78 5.38 -20.19
N PRO A 324 3.83 5.14 -21.52
CA PRO A 324 2.78 5.57 -22.44
C PRO A 324 1.39 5.08 -22.02
N TRP A 325 1.28 3.82 -21.59
CA TRP A 325 0.02 3.28 -21.11
C TRP A 325 -0.55 4.07 -19.92
N ALA A 326 0.28 4.52 -18.97
CA ALA A 326 -0.17 5.29 -17.82
C ALA A 326 -0.82 6.62 -18.25
N VAL A 327 -0.30 7.27 -19.28
CA VAL A 327 -0.89 8.48 -19.86
C VAL A 327 -2.23 8.17 -20.51
N ASP A 328 -2.28 7.12 -21.34
CA ASP A 328 -3.52 6.71 -22.04
C ASP A 328 -4.60 6.30 -21.04
N GLU A 329 -4.22 5.58 -19.98
CA GLU A 329 -5.13 5.17 -18.92
C GLU A 329 -5.65 6.37 -18.13
N SER A 330 -4.78 7.29 -17.76
CA SER A 330 -5.17 8.52 -17.07
C SER A 330 -6.15 9.34 -17.91
N ASN A 331 -5.92 9.45 -19.22
CA ASN A 331 -6.82 10.11 -20.13
C ASN A 331 -8.20 9.43 -20.18
N ARG A 332 -8.23 8.09 -20.28
CA ARG A 332 -9.45 7.29 -20.33
C ARG A 332 -10.30 7.44 -19.07
N VAL A 333 -9.67 7.29 -17.90
CA VAL A 333 -10.32 7.45 -16.60
C VAL A 333 -10.88 8.86 -16.43
N LEU A 334 -10.08 9.87 -16.73
CA LEU A 334 -10.54 11.26 -16.57
C LEU A 334 -11.60 11.67 -17.58
N GLN A 335 -11.58 11.13 -18.80
CA GLN A 335 -12.68 11.32 -19.77
C GLN A 335 -13.98 10.70 -19.24
N PHE A 336 -13.92 9.50 -18.65
CA PHE A 336 -15.10 8.88 -18.03
C PHE A 336 -15.66 9.79 -16.92
N PHE A 337 -14.84 10.23 -15.96
CA PHE A 337 -15.31 11.09 -14.85
C PHE A 337 -15.75 12.48 -15.32
N ALA A 338 -15.11 13.05 -16.33
CA ALA A 338 -15.56 14.32 -16.93
C ALA A 338 -16.97 14.17 -17.55
N GLY A 339 -17.26 13.02 -18.16
CA GLY A 339 -18.60 12.70 -18.67
C GLY A 339 -19.66 12.54 -17.59
N GLN A 340 -19.27 12.17 -16.36
CA GLN A 340 -20.17 12.09 -15.20
C GLN A 340 -20.35 13.45 -14.48
N GLY A 341 -19.55 14.47 -14.83
CA GLY A 341 -19.53 15.79 -14.17
C GLY A 341 -18.49 15.88 -13.06
N ILE A 342 -17.51 16.79 -13.23
CA ILE A 342 -16.31 16.85 -12.36
C ILE A 342 -16.64 17.12 -10.90
N ASP A 343 -17.68 17.90 -10.63
CA ASP A 343 -18.09 18.28 -9.26
C ASP A 343 -19.14 17.31 -8.66
N THR A 344 -19.59 16.29 -9.41
CA THR A 344 -20.77 15.51 -9.02
C THR A 344 -20.67 14.01 -9.27
N TYR A 345 -19.60 13.51 -9.89
CA TYR A 345 -19.46 12.07 -10.14
C TYR A 345 -19.54 11.26 -8.85
N ALA A 346 -20.09 10.08 -8.96
CA ALA A 346 -20.27 9.15 -7.85
C ALA A 346 -18.93 8.51 -7.41
N GLY A 347 -18.87 7.99 -6.19
CA GLY A 347 -17.70 7.31 -5.64
C GLY A 347 -17.54 5.87 -6.12
N GLY A 348 -18.58 5.24 -6.68
CA GLY A 348 -18.49 3.85 -7.14
C GLY A 348 -19.30 3.55 -8.36
N TYR A 349 -18.75 2.69 -9.24
CA TYR A 349 -19.37 2.28 -10.49
C TYR A 349 -19.11 0.80 -10.79
N SER A 350 -20.01 0.19 -11.60
CA SER A 350 -19.63 -0.99 -12.37
C SER A 350 -18.46 -0.63 -13.30
N LEU A 351 -17.62 -1.60 -13.66
CA LEU A 351 -16.41 -1.31 -14.45
C LEU A 351 -16.71 -0.70 -15.81
N ASP A 352 -17.86 -1.05 -16.42
CA ASP A 352 -18.33 -0.46 -17.67
C ASP A 352 -18.94 0.95 -17.51
N GLY A 353 -19.05 1.43 -16.27
CA GLY A 353 -19.60 2.73 -15.93
C GLY A 353 -21.12 2.85 -16.04
N SER A 354 -21.83 1.78 -16.37
CA SER A 354 -23.29 1.81 -16.63
C SER A 354 -24.12 1.90 -15.35
N THR A 355 -23.58 1.47 -14.22
CA THR A 355 -24.30 1.43 -12.94
C THR A 355 -23.50 2.14 -11.85
N VAL A 356 -24.15 3.06 -11.13
CA VAL A 356 -23.63 3.67 -9.92
C VAL A 356 -23.84 2.69 -8.75
N VAL A 357 -22.76 2.35 -8.04
CA VAL A 357 -22.79 1.45 -6.87
C VAL A 357 -22.57 2.18 -5.54
N ASP A 358 -21.97 3.37 -5.58
CA ASP A 358 -21.89 4.32 -4.47
C ASP A 358 -22.10 5.73 -5.01
N ALA A 359 -23.24 6.34 -4.66
CA ALA A 359 -23.63 7.65 -5.17
C ALA A 359 -22.93 8.83 -4.47
N THR A 360 -22.11 8.58 -3.43
CA THR A 360 -21.43 9.64 -2.69
C THR A 360 -20.31 10.25 -3.55
N HIS A 361 -20.28 11.57 -3.72
CA HIS A 361 -19.11 12.26 -4.29
C HIS A 361 -18.00 12.28 -3.24
N GLN A 362 -16.94 11.50 -3.47
CA GLN A 362 -15.91 11.25 -2.47
C GLN A 362 -14.66 12.10 -2.69
N ASP A 363 -14.24 12.87 -1.68
CA ASP A 363 -13.02 13.69 -1.73
C ASP A 363 -11.75 12.86 -2.00
N SER A 364 -11.72 11.61 -1.54
CA SER A 364 -10.62 10.69 -1.83
C SER A 364 -10.50 10.34 -3.32
N LEU A 365 -11.64 10.26 -4.03
CA LEU A 365 -11.64 10.06 -5.49
C LEU A 365 -11.30 11.35 -6.23
N VAL A 366 -11.75 12.50 -5.73
CA VAL A 366 -11.31 13.81 -6.27
C VAL A 366 -9.79 13.95 -6.16
N ALA A 367 -9.21 13.53 -5.02
CA ALA A 367 -7.76 13.53 -4.82
C ALA A 367 -7.04 12.57 -5.79
N ALA A 368 -7.56 11.36 -5.99
CA ALA A 368 -6.98 10.37 -6.89
C ALA A 368 -7.05 10.79 -8.36
N ASN A 369 -8.20 11.34 -8.82
CA ASN A 369 -8.36 11.90 -10.15
C ASN A 369 -7.47 13.13 -10.37
N GLY A 370 -7.32 14.00 -9.34
CA GLY A 370 -6.39 15.11 -9.37
C GLY A 370 -4.94 14.64 -9.57
N ALA A 371 -4.53 13.56 -8.89
CA ALA A 371 -3.20 12.97 -9.09
C ALA A 371 -3.03 12.43 -10.52
N LEU A 372 -4.00 11.68 -11.08
CA LEU A 372 -3.97 11.23 -12.47
C LEU A 372 -3.86 12.40 -13.47
N ALA A 373 -4.49 13.51 -13.17
CA ALA A 373 -4.47 14.70 -14.03
C ALA A 373 -3.06 15.30 -14.22
N LEU A 374 -2.10 14.97 -13.34
CA LEU A 374 -0.70 15.38 -13.49
C LEU A 374 -0.07 14.83 -14.77
N ILE A 375 -0.36 13.59 -15.11
CA ILE A 375 0.24 12.88 -16.25
C ILE A 375 -0.71 12.79 -17.47
N ALA A 376 -1.99 13.13 -17.31
CA ALA A 376 -2.96 13.18 -18.38
C ALA A 376 -2.69 14.31 -19.37
N THR A 377 -3.15 14.15 -20.61
CA THR A 377 -2.99 15.12 -21.71
C THR A 377 -4.30 15.71 -22.22
N ILE A 378 -5.45 15.28 -21.69
CA ILE A 378 -6.75 15.84 -22.05
C ILE A 378 -6.95 17.25 -21.48
N ASP A 379 -7.75 18.07 -22.16
CA ASP A 379 -7.98 19.48 -21.74
C ASP A 379 -8.64 19.57 -20.36
N GLN A 380 -9.55 18.65 -20.03
CA GLN A 380 -10.26 18.60 -18.75
C GLN A 380 -9.36 18.37 -17.55
N ARG A 381 -8.10 17.96 -17.74
CA ARG A 381 -7.14 17.72 -16.64
C ARG A 381 -6.99 18.94 -15.72
N VAL A 382 -7.09 20.16 -16.26
CA VAL A 382 -6.99 21.39 -15.48
C VAL A 382 -8.07 21.49 -14.43
N SER A 383 -9.32 21.13 -14.80
CA SER A 383 -10.46 21.14 -13.87
C SER A 383 -10.32 20.10 -12.75
N PHE A 384 -9.75 18.92 -13.02
CA PHE A 384 -9.47 17.93 -11.97
C PHE A 384 -8.38 18.39 -11.00
N ILE A 385 -7.34 19.06 -11.51
CA ILE A 385 -6.30 19.65 -10.65
C ILE A 385 -6.89 20.78 -9.79
N ASP A 386 -7.77 21.61 -10.37
CA ASP A 386 -8.44 22.69 -9.64
C ASP A 386 -9.43 22.16 -8.60
N ALA A 387 -10.23 21.14 -8.94
CA ALA A 387 -11.10 20.45 -7.96
C ALA A 387 -10.30 19.94 -6.77
N MET A 388 -9.14 19.27 -7.02
CA MET A 388 -8.25 18.82 -5.97
C MET A 388 -7.64 19.99 -5.16
N TRP A 389 -7.24 21.10 -5.82
CA TRP A 389 -6.76 22.28 -5.12
C TRP A 389 -7.80 22.85 -4.17
N ASN A 390 -9.07 22.84 -4.54
CA ASN A 390 -10.16 23.42 -3.77
C ASN A 390 -10.63 22.53 -2.60
N LEU A 391 -10.19 21.27 -2.51
CA LEU A 391 -10.48 20.45 -1.34
C LEU A 391 -9.94 21.08 -0.06
N ALA A 392 -10.80 21.13 0.96
CA ALA A 392 -10.40 21.46 2.31
C ALA A 392 -9.76 20.25 3.00
N PRO A 393 -8.89 20.46 4.01
CA PRO A 393 -8.46 19.38 4.87
C PRO A 393 -9.67 18.69 5.51
N TYR A 394 -9.73 17.36 5.42
CA TYR A 394 -10.91 16.59 5.81
C TYR A 394 -11.07 16.53 7.33
N THR A 395 -12.31 16.58 7.78
CA THR A 395 -12.67 16.50 9.20
C THR A 395 -13.71 15.38 9.43
N GLY A 396 -14.01 15.07 10.69
CA GLY A 396 -15.01 14.08 11.04
C GLY A 396 -14.50 12.63 10.98
N LYS A 397 -15.42 11.67 10.91
CA LYS A 397 -15.08 10.24 11.05
C LYS A 397 -14.33 9.66 9.86
N SER A 398 -14.56 10.15 8.66
CA SER A 398 -13.89 9.66 7.43
C SER A 398 -12.53 10.32 7.16
N ARG A 399 -12.02 11.15 8.10
CA ARG A 399 -10.77 11.90 7.93
C ARG A 399 -9.52 11.03 7.76
N TYR A 400 -9.55 9.80 8.22
CA TYR A 400 -8.44 8.86 8.02
C TYR A 400 -8.16 8.65 6.53
N TYR A 401 -9.07 8.01 5.81
CA TYR A 401 -8.84 7.65 4.41
C TYR A 401 -8.77 8.88 3.51
N SER A 402 -9.79 9.74 3.55
CA SER A 402 -9.83 10.93 2.68
C SER A 402 -8.68 11.90 2.97
N GLY A 403 -8.33 12.10 4.24
CA GLY A 403 -7.22 12.96 4.62
C GLY A 403 -5.87 12.46 4.10
N LEU A 404 -5.60 11.15 4.20
CA LEU A 404 -4.38 10.54 3.67
C LEU A 404 -4.32 10.65 2.13
N MET A 405 -5.43 10.40 1.42
CA MET A 405 -5.47 10.50 -0.05
C MET A 405 -5.29 11.96 -0.51
N ILE A 406 -5.91 12.92 0.15
CA ILE A 406 -5.72 14.36 -0.11
C ILE A 406 -4.26 14.75 0.10
N MET A 407 -3.64 14.31 1.18
CA MET A 407 -2.24 14.64 1.48
C MET A 407 -1.28 14.05 0.42
N LEU A 408 -1.49 12.79 0.02
CA LEU A 408 -0.70 12.17 -1.07
C LEU A 408 -0.87 12.92 -2.39
N ALA A 409 -2.10 13.28 -2.77
CA ALA A 409 -2.35 14.05 -3.99
C ALA A 409 -1.67 15.43 -3.95
N GLN A 410 -1.69 16.11 -2.81
CA GLN A 410 -1.01 17.40 -2.64
C GLN A 410 0.51 17.25 -2.84
N LEU A 411 1.13 16.22 -2.27
CA LEU A 411 2.57 15.95 -2.44
C LEU A 411 2.93 15.64 -3.89
N ILE A 412 2.12 14.80 -4.56
CA ILE A 412 2.32 14.46 -5.98
C ILE A 412 2.18 15.72 -6.86
N LEU A 413 1.08 16.44 -6.72
CA LEU A 413 0.76 17.59 -7.57
C LEU A 413 1.66 18.81 -7.32
N SER A 414 2.29 18.90 -6.16
CA SER A 414 3.28 19.95 -5.84
C SER A 414 4.72 19.58 -6.20
N GLY A 415 4.95 18.37 -6.73
CA GLY A 415 6.29 17.87 -7.05
C GLY A 415 7.14 17.53 -5.83
N GLN A 416 6.52 17.27 -4.67
CA GLN A 416 7.22 16.94 -3.42
C GLN A 416 7.32 15.44 -3.15
N MET A 417 6.72 14.59 -3.98
CA MET A 417 6.86 13.14 -3.89
C MET A 417 8.10 12.71 -4.65
N VAL A 418 9.27 12.70 -3.99
CA VAL A 418 10.59 12.57 -4.61
C VAL A 418 11.35 11.33 -4.13
N VAL A 419 12.34 10.90 -4.91
CA VAL A 419 13.26 9.81 -4.54
C VAL A 419 14.59 10.43 -4.09
N TYR A 420 15.09 10.04 -2.92
CA TYR A 420 16.32 10.55 -2.29
C TYR A 420 17.51 9.64 -2.50
#